data_d6ed95bbbb104bb537fbf2d08724c97b
#
_entry.id   d6ed95bbbb104bb537fbf2d08724c97b
#
_cell.length_a   1.000
_cell.length_b   1.000
_cell.length_c   1.000
_cell.angle_alpha   90.00
_cell.angle_beta   90.00
_cell.angle_gamma   90.00
#
_symmetry.space_group_name_H-M   'P 1'
#
loop_
_entity.id
_entity.type
_entity.pdbx_description
1 polymer ?
#
loop_
_entity_poly.entity_id
_entity_poly.type
_entity_poly.pdbx_seq_one_letter_code
_entity_poly.pdbx_strand_id
1 'polypeptide(L)'
;MDGIPKTAYREQEPEPDKEQPADPVANDEQGTILIIDDTPNNLRLLSMMLIERGYKVRAVISGPMGLKSARLERPDIILLDICMPEMDGYTVCEQLKADTQTSDIPVIFISALDEAIDKVKAFAVGGTDYITKPFQVEEVLVRIKNQLMLRHVQQQLEYRIEELQLLNSRLQNELQLARNIQKGFLPPTRPEWDALDVICYSKPAHEVGGDLYIYHRFPLVQEDCTITRYIFAVGDVSGTGMPAALLMSASVASFRSLAENNLSPAAFLEQMNQAIADYTRTTGLNCAFVYVEIDHRAPPGADASTRAAGKPGGRVMRLINAGGVYPLLKRNNGLVEWVEIRGVPLGVKLAPSRNNSEVSLWFEKGDILILTSDGVIEAKNAAGELFGFERLETSVRRGPQESAEAMLNFLQAEIAAFVGKPEPHDDITIVVVRG
;
A
#
# COMPACT_ATOMS: atom_id res chain seq x y z
N MET A 1 49.44 -24.66 23.96
CA MET A 1 50.06 -23.33 24.02
C MET A 1 49.42 -22.51 22.95
N ASP A 2 48.69 -21.54 23.45
CA ASP A 2 48.35 -20.25 22.91
C ASP A 2 47.38 -20.21 21.69
N GLY A 3 46.22 -19.71 21.74
CA GLY A 3 45.56 -18.70 22.58
C GLY A 3 44.66 -17.93 21.61
N ILE A 4 43.38 -18.35 21.47
CA ILE A 4 42.39 -17.61 20.64
C ILE A 4 41.80 -16.52 21.54
N PRO A 5 41.81 -15.24 21.16
CA PRO A 5 41.20 -14.20 21.98
C PRO A 5 39.66 -14.29 21.89
N LYS A 6 39.03 -14.38 23.04
CA LYS A 6 37.59 -14.18 23.21
C LYS A 6 37.26 -12.70 22.94
N THR A 7 36.66 -12.40 21.83
CA THR A 7 35.99 -11.10 21.62
C THR A 7 34.72 -11.06 22.47
N ALA A 8 34.75 -10.19 23.47
CA ALA A 8 33.63 -9.92 24.35
C ALA A 8 32.49 -9.28 23.55
N TYR A 9 31.35 -9.96 23.52
CA TYR A 9 30.08 -9.31 23.18
C TYR A 9 29.79 -8.26 24.27
N ARG A 10 29.85 -7.01 23.88
CA ARG A 10 29.37 -5.90 24.69
C ARG A 10 27.86 -6.00 24.72
N GLU A 11 27.30 -6.40 25.85
CA GLU A 11 25.87 -6.22 26.13
C GLU A 11 25.56 -4.73 25.95
N GLN A 12 24.72 -4.42 24.96
CA GLN A 12 24.14 -3.10 24.85
C GLN A 12 23.15 -2.97 26.00
N GLU A 13 23.44 -2.05 26.90
CA GLU A 13 22.47 -1.60 27.89
C GLU A 13 21.19 -1.16 27.16
N PRO A 14 19.99 -1.50 27.69
CA PRO A 14 18.75 -1.01 27.12
C PRO A 14 18.76 0.54 27.13
N GLU A 15 18.49 1.14 25.98
CA GLU A 15 18.25 2.57 25.89
C GLU A 15 17.18 2.94 26.94
N PRO A 16 17.37 4.07 27.67
CA PRO A 16 16.38 4.50 28.61
C PRO A 16 15.05 4.72 27.88
N ASP A 17 13.99 4.15 28.45
CA ASP A 17 12.62 4.38 28.04
C ASP A 17 12.44 5.86 27.68
N LYS A 18 12.14 6.13 26.42
CA LYS A 18 11.69 7.45 26.02
C LYS A 18 10.45 7.73 26.85
N GLU A 19 10.62 8.64 27.79
CA GLU A 19 9.53 9.19 28.57
C GLU A 19 8.35 9.43 27.62
N GLN A 20 7.28 8.69 27.86
CA GLN A 20 5.98 9.03 27.30
C GLN A 20 5.76 10.51 27.63
N PRO A 21 5.38 11.36 26.67
CA PRO A 21 5.04 12.73 27.01
C PRO A 21 3.99 12.65 28.11
N ALA A 22 4.34 13.19 29.27
CA ALA A 22 3.47 13.26 30.40
C ALA A 22 2.13 13.82 29.92
N ASP A 23 1.03 13.14 30.30
CA ASP A 23 -0.31 13.69 30.12
C ASP A 23 -0.32 15.14 30.58
N PRO A 24 -0.73 16.11 29.77
CA PRO A 24 -0.76 17.51 30.19
C PRO A 24 -2.02 17.76 31.03
N VAL A 25 -2.17 16.99 32.08
CA VAL A 25 -3.24 17.18 33.08
C VAL A 25 -2.60 17.45 34.41
N ALA A 26 -2.02 18.63 34.54
CA ALA A 26 -1.83 19.33 35.82
C ALA A 26 -1.16 20.69 35.59
N ASN A 27 -1.82 21.59 34.87
CA ASN A 27 -1.62 23.00 35.13
C ASN A 27 -2.98 23.62 35.41
N ASP A 28 -3.12 24.12 36.63
CA ASP A 28 -4.31 24.69 37.28
C ASP A 28 -4.79 26.03 36.68
N GLU A 29 -4.58 26.25 35.38
CA GLU A 29 -5.09 27.43 34.69
C GLU A 29 -6.34 27.06 33.89
N GLN A 30 -7.51 27.31 34.48
CA GLN A 30 -8.82 26.99 33.89
C GLN A 30 -9.15 27.79 32.61
N GLY A 31 -8.24 28.57 32.06
CA GLY A 31 -8.39 29.36 30.84
C GLY A 31 -8.70 30.85 31.09
N THR A 32 -8.58 31.65 30.01
CA THR A 32 -8.81 33.09 30.03
C THR A 32 -10.16 33.43 29.42
N ILE A 33 -10.99 34.16 30.19
CA ILE A 33 -12.34 34.58 29.79
C ILE A 33 -12.38 36.09 29.57
N LEU A 34 -12.88 36.51 28.41
CA LEU A 34 -13.18 37.92 28.16
C LEU A 34 -14.68 38.16 28.34
N ILE A 35 -15.05 39.10 29.20
CA ILE A 35 -16.43 39.53 29.42
C ILE A 35 -16.63 40.90 28.77
N ILE A 36 -17.67 41.03 27.97
CA ILE A 36 -18.05 42.27 27.29
C ILE A 36 -19.50 42.56 27.66
N ASP A 37 -19.76 43.55 28.54
CA ASP A 37 -21.10 43.93 29.01
C ASP A 37 -21.03 45.45 29.42
N ASP A 38 -21.98 46.27 29.03
CA ASP A 38 -21.97 47.69 29.32
C ASP A 38 -22.36 48.02 30.76
N THR A 39 -22.88 47.04 31.52
CA THR A 39 -23.33 47.16 32.87
C THR A 39 -22.26 46.81 33.89
N PRO A 40 -21.68 47.74 34.68
CA PRO A 40 -20.60 47.46 35.61
C PRO A 40 -20.93 46.43 36.66
N ASN A 41 -22.21 46.35 37.07
CA ASN A 41 -22.64 45.35 38.06
C ASN A 41 -22.56 43.93 37.52
N ASN A 42 -22.89 43.69 36.24
CA ASN A 42 -22.79 42.41 35.57
C ASN A 42 -21.32 42.00 35.47
N LEU A 43 -20.46 42.92 35.00
CA LEU A 43 -19.02 42.69 34.91
C LEU A 43 -18.43 42.29 36.27
N ARG A 44 -18.77 43.02 37.33
CA ARG A 44 -18.28 42.72 38.68
C ARG A 44 -18.73 41.35 39.14
N LEU A 45 -20.03 41.02 39.01
CA LEU A 45 -20.59 39.75 39.43
C LEU A 45 -19.95 38.57 38.71
N LEU A 46 -19.93 38.62 37.36
CA LEU A 46 -19.35 37.56 36.52
C LEU A 46 -17.85 37.42 36.81
N SER A 47 -17.11 38.53 36.93
CA SER A 47 -15.67 38.47 37.19
C SER A 47 -15.37 37.84 38.55
N MET A 48 -16.09 38.21 39.60
CA MET A 48 -15.89 37.62 40.93
C MET A 48 -16.15 36.12 40.91
N MET A 49 -17.28 35.69 40.35
CA MET A 49 -17.64 34.27 40.21
C MET A 49 -16.60 33.42 39.49
N LEU A 50 -16.10 33.92 38.37
CA LEU A 50 -15.17 33.19 37.52
C LEU A 50 -13.75 33.16 38.09
N ILE A 51 -13.32 34.28 38.74
CA ILE A 51 -12.02 34.33 39.44
C ILE A 51 -11.99 33.37 40.64
N GLU A 52 -13.11 33.30 41.43
CA GLU A 52 -13.23 32.34 42.54
C GLU A 52 -13.13 30.88 42.08
N ARG A 53 -13.42 30.61 40.81
CA ARG A 53 -13.31 29.28 40.19
C ARG A 53 -11.98 29.02 39.46
N GLY A 54 -11.01 29.97 39.57
CA GLY A 54 -9.67 29.81 39.01
C GLY A 54 -9.48 30.29 37.58
N TYR A 55 -10.51 30.92 36.96
CA TYR A 55 -10.37 31.48 35.62
C TYR A 55 -9.62 32.81 35.63
N LYS A 56 -8.80 33.08 34.60
CA LYS A 56 -8.29 34.42 34.35
C LYS A 56 -9.38 35.23 33.63
N VAL A 57 -9.78 36.36 34.19
CA VAL A 57 -10.89 37.16 33.68
C VAL A 57 -10.43 38.54 33.27
N ARG A 58 -10.81 38.94 32.08
CA ARG A 58 -10.74 40.31 31.57
C ARG A 58 -12.16 40.81 31.31
N ALA A 59 -12.45 42.01 31.77
CA ALA A 59 -13.78 42.59 31.63
C ALA A 59 -13.68 43.97 30.97
N VAL A 60 -14.54 44.24 29.98
CA VAL A 60 -14.60 45.51 29.25
C VAL A 60 -16.05 45.95 29.05
N ILE A 61 -16.24 47.26 28.94
CA ILE A 61 -17.58 47.91 29.01
C ILE A 61 -18.17 48.21 27.65
N SER A 62 -17.55 47.85 26.51
CA SER A 62 -18.05 48.14 25.19
C SER A 62 -17.54 47.18 24.13
N GLY A 63 -18.30 47.06 23.03
CA GLY A 63 -17.93 46.23 21.86
C GLY A 63 -16.56 46.57 21.26
N PRO A 64 -16.23 47.84 20.95
CA PRO A 64 -14.91 48.21 20.43
C PRO A 64 -13.77 47.89 21.35
N MET A 65 -13.94 48.02 22.65
CA MET A 65 -12.91 47.58 23.65
C MET A 65 -12.79 46.09 23.67
N GLY A 66 -13.87 45.33 23.53
CA GLY A 66 -13.88 43.88 23.43
C GLY A 66 -13.09 43.36 22.25
N LEU A 67 -13.35 43.88 21.06
CA LEU A 67 -12.63 43.57 19.84
C LEU A 67 -11.13 43.83 19.97
N LYS A 68 -10.76 44.99 20.50
CA LYS A 68 -9.35 45.34 20.76
C LYS A 68 -8.71 44.39 21.78
N SER A 69 -9.42 44.10 22.88
CA SER A 69 -8.90 43.18 23.91
C SER A 69 -8.72 41.76 23.42
N ALA A 70 -9.64 41.24 22.59
CA ALA A 70 -9.54 39.91 22.01
C ALA A 70 -8.36 39.74 21.08
N ARG A 71 -8.01 40.80 20.31
CA ARG A 71 -6.82 40.81 19.41
C ARG A 71 -5.51 40.97 20.17
N LEU A 72 -5.45 41.79 21.23
CA LEU A 72 -4.22 42.04 21.98
C LEU A 72 -3.78 40.80 22.76
N GLU A 73 -4.71 40.11 23.34
CA GLU A 73 -4.46 38.89 24.08
C GLU A 73 -5.67 37.98 23.89
N ARG A 74 -5.47 36.89 23.18
CA ARG A 74 -6.55 36.01 22.76
C ARG A 74 -7.14 35.26 23.93
N PRO A 75 -8.48 35.43 24.23
CA PRO A 75 -9.13 34.66 25.27
C PRO A 75 -9.50 33.26 24.78
N ASP A 76 -9.74 32.34 25.72
CA ASP A 76 -10.22 31.00 25.42
C ASP A 76 -11.72 30.99 25.14
N ILE A 77 -12.48 31.96 25.72
CA ILE A 77 -13.91 32.11 25.54
C ILE A 77 -14.32 33.57 25.77
N ILE A 78 -15.38 34.00 25.10
CA ILE A 78 -15.95 35.33 25.24
C ILE A 78 -17.38 35.21 25.79
N LEU A 79 -17.69 35.93 26.86
CA LEU A 79 -19.05 36.20 27.32
C LEU A 79 -19.45 37.58 26.82
N LEU A 80 -20.52 37.67 26.04
CA LEU A 80 -20.87 38.87 25.26
C LEU A 80 -22.34 39.28 25.51
N ASP A 81 -22.55 40.45 26.08
CA ASP A 81 -23.89 41.03 26.17
C ASP A 81 -24.40 41.42 24.77
N ILE A 82 -25.68 41.18 24.51
CA ILE A 82 -26.32 41.56 23.24
C ILE A 82 -26.65 43.04 23.23
N CYS A 83 -27.24 43.56 24.33
CA CYS A 83 -27.78 44.91 24.37
C CYS A 83 -26.74 45.89 24.91
N MET A 84 -25.87 46.37 24.03
CA MET A 84 -24.87 47.41 24.38
C MET A 84 -25.05 48.67 23.52
N PRO A 85 -24.77 49.87 24.10
CA PRO A 85 -24.77 51.10 23.35
C PRO A 85 -23.70 51.14 22.26
N GLU A 86 -23.93 51.91 21.20
CA GLU A 86 -23.03 52.12 20.04
C GLU A 86 -22.82 50.89 19.15
N MET A 87 -22.55 49.72 19.73
CA MET A 87 -22.32 48.49 18.98
C MET A 87 -22.94 47.30 19.72
N ASP A 88 -23.96 46.68 19.16
CA ASP A 88 -24.61 45.51 19.73
C ASP A 88 -23.72 44.26 19.70
N GLY A 89 -24.03 43.25 20.55
CA GLY A 89 -23.28 42.04 20.65
C GLY A 89 -23.26 41.22 19.37
N TYR A 90 -24.29 41.29 18.55
CA TYR A 90 -24.31 40.58 17.28
C TYR A 90 -23.24 41.12 16.32
N THR A 91 -23.15 42.46 16.20
CA THR A 91 -22.12 43.12 15.39
C THR A 91 -20.71 42.82 15.90
N VAL A 92 -20.52 42.77 17.21
CA VAL A 92 -19.21 42.35 17.82
C VAL A 92 -18.89 40.92 17.43
N CYS A 93 -19.84 39.99 17.52
CA CYS A 93 -19.63 38.59 17.16
C CYS A 93 -19.30 38.42 15.67
N GLU A 94 -20.05 39.08 14.77
CA GLU A 94 -19.74 39.06 13.34
C GLU A 94 -18.32 39.53 13.01
N GLN A 95 -17.86 40.61 13.66
CA GLN A 95 -16.48 41.10 13.48
C GLN A 95 -15.43 40.13 14.05
N LEU A 96 -15.69 39.49 15.21
CA LEU A 96 -14.81 38.47 15.76
C LEU A 96 -14.73 37.26 14.82
N LYS A 97 -15.84 36.83 14.23
CA LYS A 97 -15.90 35.67 13.34
C LYS A 97 -15.35 35.96 11.94
N ALA A 98 -15.35 37.21 11.50
CA ALA A 98 -14.74 37.65 10.25
C ALA A 98 -13.19 37.78 10.32
N ASP A 99 -12.62 37.87 11.51
CA ASP A 99 -11.17 38.05 11.74
C ASP A 99 -10.52 36.67 12.00
N THR A 100 -9.55 36.30 11.16
CA THR A 100 -8.84 35.01 11.27
C THR A 100 -8.12 34.78 12.61
N GLN A 101 -7.79 35.84 13.33
CA GLN A 101 -7.14 35.76 14.65
C GLN A 101 -8.11 35.45 15.78
N THR A 102 -9.42 35.67 15.59
CA THR A 102 -10.45 35.55 16.62
C THR A 102 -11.63 34.66 16.23
N SER A 103 -11.70 34.23 14.96
CA SER A 103 -12.84 33.50 14.40
C SER A 103 -13.19 32.18 15.11
N ASP A 104 -12.20 31.47 15.63
CA ASP A 104 -12.37 30.19 16.33
C ASP A 104 -12.64 30.33 17.84
N ILE A 105 -12.60 31.58 18.40
CA ILE A 105 -12.92 31.81 19.81
C ILE A 105 -14.41 31.57 20.02
N PRO A 106 -14.82 30.69 20.95
CA PRO A 106 -16.22 30.50 21.26
C PRO A 106 -16.82 31.76 21.93
N VAL A 107 -18.01 32.15 21.46
CA VAL A 107 -18.75 33.29 21.99
C VAL A 107 -20.05 32.80 22.60
N ILE A 108 -20.24 33.03 23.90
CA ILE A 108 -21.50 32.80 24.60
C ILE A 108 -22.19 34.15 24.79
N PHE A 109 -23.38 34.26 24.21
CA PHE A 109 -24.19 35.47 24.40
C PHE A 109 -24.85 35.49 25.78
N ILE A 110 -24.95 36.69 26.36
CA ILE A 110 -25.70 36.93 27.61
C ILE A 110 -26.81 37.92 27.23
N SER A 111 -28.09 37.58 27.41
CA SER A 111 -29.21 38.39 26.95
C SER A 111 -30.37 38.42 27.97
N ALA A 112 -31.05 39.56 28.04
CA ALA A 112 -32.34 39.68 28.72
C ALA A 112 -33.53 39.26 27.82
N LEU A 113 -33.25 38.99 26.49
CA LEU A 113 -34.26 38.65 25.51
C LEU A 113 -34.49 37.13 25.53
N ASP A 114 -35.75 36.74 25.71
CA ASP A 114 -36.15 35.31 25.77
C ASP A 114 -36.95 34.88 24.52
N GLU A 115 -36.94 35.68 23.46
CA GLU A 115 -37.63 35.36 22.24
C GLU A 115 -36.84 34.38 21.39
N ALA A 116 -37.52 33.40 20.79
CA ALA A 116 -36.88 32.37 19.96
C ALA A 116 -36.12 32.96 18.75
N ILE A 117 -36.53 34.11 18.25
CA ILE A 117 -35.90 34.80 17.12
C ILE A 117 -34.49 35.30 17.50
N ASP A 118 -34.29 35.79 18.72
CA ASP A 118 -33.01 36.30 19.18
C ASP A 118 -31.98 35.17 19.34
N LYS A 119 -32.42 33.99 19.77
CA LYS A 119 -31.59 32.80 19.85
C LYS A 119 -31.11 32.34 18.48
N VAL A 120 -32.02 32.30 17.49
CA VAL A 120 -31.64 31.93 16.11
C VAL A 120 -30.64 32.92 15.52
N LYS A 121 -30.81 34.22 15.78
CA LYS A 121 -29.88 35.26 15.31
C LYS A 121 -28.50 35.09 15.97
N ALA A 122 -28.44 34.81 17.28
CA ALA A 122 -27.18 34.59 18.00
C ALA A 122 -26.35 33.48 17.36
N PHE A 123 -26.97 32.34 17.01
CA PHE A 123 -26.28 31.25 16.33
C PHE A 123 -25.94 31.62 14.87
N ALA A 124 -26.81 32.33 14.15
CA ALA A 124 -26.57 32.71 12.76
C ALA A 124 -25.33 33.61 12.58
N VAL A 125 -25.02 34.48 13.56
CA VAL A 125 -23.82 35.33 13.56
C VAL A 125 -22.56 34.62 14.08
N GLY A 126 -22.65 33.33 14.41
CA GLY A 126 -21.51 32.52 14.82
C GLY A 126 -21.32 32.38 16.34
N GLY A 127 -22.31 32.78 17.14
CA GLY A 127 -22.31 32.45 18.58
C GLY A 127 -22.41 30.96 18.83
N THR A 128 -21.73 30.47 19.85
CA THR A 128 -21.66 29.03 20.17
C THR A 128 -22.68 28.60 21.20
N ASP A 129 -23.14 29.54 22.05
CA ASP A 129 -24.16 29.29 23.05
C ASP A 129 -24.78 30.62 23.52
N TYR A 130 -25.82 30.56 24.33
CA TYR A 130 -26.45 31.75 24.95
C TYR A 130 -26.89 31.48 26.39
N ILE A 131 -26.95 32.54 27.22
CA ILE A 131 -27.40 32.56 28.61
C ILE A 131 -28.45 33.69 28.77
N THR A 132 -29.57 33.34 29.37
CA THR A 132 -30.64 34.35 29.63
C THR A 132 -30.45 35.03 30.99
N LYS A 133 -30.66 36.34 31.05
CA LYS A 133 -30.72 37.15 32.31
C LYS A 133 -32.14 37.06 32.91
N PRO A 134 -32.33 36.89 34.23
CA PRO A 134 -31.27 36.68 35.21
C PRO A 134 -30.67 35.29 35.16
N PHE A 135 -29.34 35.19 35.17
CA PHE A 135 -28.60 33.92 35.04
C PHE A 135 -28.25 33.35 36.44
N GLN A 136 -28.15 32.03 36.51
CA GLN A 136 -27.62 31.31 37.67
C GLN A 136 -26.13 31.05 37.47
N VAL A 137 -25.36 31.14 38.55
CA VAL A 137 -23.89 30.94 38.54
C VAL A 137 -23.52 29.61 37.95
N GLU A 138 -24.21 28.57 38.33
CA GLU A 138 -23.99 27.20 37.95
C GLU A 138 -24.21 27.01 36.45
N GLU A 139 -25.22 27.66 35.86
CA GLU A 139 -25.50 27.61 34.44
C GLU A 139 -24.35 28.21 33.61
N VAL A 140 -23.87 29.39 33.99
CA VAL A 140 -22.74 30.07 33.34
C VAL A 140 -21.51 29.17 33.35
N LEU A 141 -21.19 28.60 34.51
CA LEU A 141 -20.02 27.74 34.66
C LEU A 141 -20.10 26.46 33.82
N VAL A 142 -21.25 25.79 33.77
CA VAL A 142 -21.43 24.56 32.97
C VAL A 142 -21.26 24.87 31.49
N ARG A 143 -21.84 25.99 30.98
CA ARG A 143 -21.72 26.36 29.57
C ARG A 143 -20.28 26.71 29.20
N ILE A 144 -19.59 27.48 30.01
CA ILE A 144 -18.18 27.81 29.84
C ILE A 144 -17.34 26.53 29.77
N LYS A 145 -17.49 25.65 30.78
CA LYS A 145 -16.74 24.38 30.82
C LYS A 145 -16.97 23.51 29.60
N ASN A 146 -18.22 23.40 29.16
CA ASN A 146 -18.55 22.62 27.95
C ASN A 146 -17.90 23.20 26.71
N GLN A 147 -17.92 24.53 26.53
CA GLN A 147 -17.32 25.18 25.36
C GLN A 147 -15.79 25.07 25.37
N LEU A 148 -15.16 25.24 26.52
CA LEU A 148 -13.70 25.06 26.67
C LEU A 148 -13.28 23.60 26.40
N MET A 149 -14.06 22.64 26.91
CA MET A 149 -13.81 21.21 26.65
C MET A 149 -13.93 20.85 25.17
N LEU A 150 -14.99 21.32 24.50
CA LEU A 150 -15.18 21.12 23.06
C LEU A 150 -14.00 21.68 22.25
N ARG A 151 -13.57 22.90 22.58
CA ARG A 151 -12.42 23.53 21.91
C ARG A 151 -11.14 22.73 22.13
N HIS A 152 -10.89 22.28 23.36
CA HIS A 152 -9.71 21.45 23.65
C HIS A 152 -9.70 20.15 22.86
N VAL A 153 -10.84 19.44 22.79
CA VAL A 153 -10.97 18.20 22.01
C VAL A 153 -10.76 18.46 20.51
N GLN A 154 -11.31 19.58 19.99
CA GLN A 154 -11.08 19.94 18.57
C GLN A 154 -9.59 20.18 18.27
N GLN A 155 -8.90 20.95 19.13
CA GLN A 155 -7.47 21.20 18.96
C GLN A 155 -6.63 19.91 19.05
N GLN A 156 -6.97 19.01 19.97
CA GLN A 156 -6.32 17.71 20.05
C GLN A 156 -6.54 16.86 18.80
N LEU A 157 -7.74 16.88 18.26
CA LEU A 157 -8.07 16.14 17.05
C LEU A 157 -7.30 16.69 15.84
N GLU A 158 -7.24 18.00 15.66
CA GLU A 158 -6.46 18.65 14.61
C GLU A 158 -4.98 18.26 14.68
N TYR A 159 -4.38 18.34 15.86
CA TYR A 159 -2.99 17.91 16.09
C TYR A 159 -2.76 16.43 15.72
N ARG A 160 -3.69 15.54 16.12
CA ARG A 160 -3.60 14.12 15.79
C ARG A 160 -3.74 13.84 14.29
N ILE A 161 -4.59 14.60 13.60
CA ILE A 161 -4.73 14.50 12.14
C ILE A 161 -3.41 14.88 11.45
N GLU A 162 -2.77 15.98 11.86
CA GLU A 162 -1.50 16.41 11.30
C GLU A 162 -0.37 15.38 11.55
N GLU A 163 -0.30 14.84 12.76
CA GLU A 163 0.67 13.78 13.12
C GLU A 163 0.49 12.54 12.24
N LEU A 164 -0.77 12.07 12.08
CA LEU A 164 -1.10 10.92 11.23
C LEU A 164 -0.78 11.17 9.77
N GLN A 165 -1.05 12.36 9.24
CA GLN A 165 -0.70 12.73 7.87
C GLN A 165 0.80 12.71 7.62
N LEU A 166 1.58 13.24 8.56
CA LEU A 166 3.05 13.21 8.48
C LEU A 166 3.59 11.77 8.50
N LEU A 167 3.08 10.94 9.43
CA LEU A 167 3.48 9.54 9.54
C LEU A 167 3.12 8.75 8.27
N ASN A 168 1.90 8.93 7.77
CA ASN A 168 1.45 8.26 6.54
C ASN A 168 2.33 8.64 5.33
N SER A 169 2.67 9.93 5.20
CA SER A 169 3.56 10.40 4.13
C SER A 169 4.95 9.76 4.22
N ARG A 170 5.51 9.59 5.42
CA ARG A 170 6.79 8.90 5.61
C ARG A 170 6.72 7.43 5.20
N LEU A 171 5.69 6.72 5.66
CA LEU A 171 5.48 5.31 5.30
C LEU A 171 5.32 5.11 3.79
N GLN A 172 4.57 5.97 3.12
CA GLN A 172 4.41 5.92 1.67
C GLN A 172 5.74 6.12 0.94
N ASN A 173 6.59 7.05 1.40
CA ASN A 173 7.92 7.27 0.83
C ASN A 173 8.84 6.05 1.02
N GLU A 174 8.82 5.41 2.18
CA GLU A 174 9.61 4.19 2.44
C GLU A 174 9.16 3.02 1.56
N LEU A 175 7.84 2.81 1.43
CA LEU A 175 7.29 1.79 0.55
C LEU A 175 7.60 2.07 -0.94
N GLN A 176 7.55 3.32 -1.36
CA GLN A 176 7.94 3.69 -2.73
C GLN A 176 9.43 3.42 -3.00
N LEU A 177 10.31 3.67 -2.02
CA LEU A 177 11.71 3.31 -2.12
C LEU A 177 11.90 1.79 -2.22
N ALA A 178 11.23 1.03 -1.37
CA ALA A 178 11.24 -0.44 -1.42
C ALA A 178 10.77 -0.97 -2.78
N ARG A 179 9.71 -0.41 -3.34
CA ARG A 179 9.21 -0.72 -4.70
C ARG A 179 10.27 -0.48 -5.77
N ASN A 180 10.98 0.64 -5.69
CA ASN A 180 12.02 0.96 -6.68
C ASN A 180 13.21 -0.02 -6.59
N ILE A 181 13.61 -0.41 -5.37
CA ILE A 181 14.63 -1.43 -5.13
C ILE A 181 14.14 -2.78 -5.69
N GLN A 182 12.92 -3.19 -5.38
CA GLN A 182 12.33 -4.45 -5.85
C GLN A 182 12.28 -4.54 -7.36
N LYS A 183 11.86 -3.46 -8.04
CA LYS A 183 11.90 -3.38 -9.50
C LYS A 183 13.30 -3.59 -10.08
N GLY A 184 14.34 -3.19 -9.37
CA GLY A 184 15.73 -3.41 -9.78
C GLY A 184 16.18 -4.88 -9.75
N PHE A 185 15.45 -5.76 -9.03
CA PHE A 185 15.69 -7.21 -9.08
C PHE A 185 15.10 -7.87 -10.33
N LEU A 186 14.02 -7.36 -10.88
CA LEU A 186 13.43 -7.91 -12.10
C LEU A 186 14.28 -7.52 -13.33
N PRO A 187 14.39 -8.41 -14.33
CA PRO A 187 15.04 -8.03 -15.58
C PRO A 187 14.16 -7.04 -16.36
N PRO A 188 14.70 -6.37 -17.39
CA PRO A 188 13.91 -5.56 -18.31
C PRO A 188 12.70 -6.32 -18.87
N THR A 189 11.65 -5.61 -19.24
CA THR A 189 10.42 -6.24 -19.75
C THR A 189 10.63 -6.95 -21.08
N ARG A 190 11.71 -6.65 -21.82
CA ARG A 190 12.04 -7.25 -23.10
C ARG A 190 13.54 -7.50 -23.22
N PRO A 191 13.98 -8.76 -23.40
CA PRO A 191 15.37 -9.04 -23.74
C PRO A 191 15.66 -8.72 -25.21
N GLU A 192 16.89 -8.35 -25.51
CA GLU A 192 17.37 -8.18 -26.89
C GLU A 192 17.89 -9.51 -27.44
N TRP A 193 16.97 -10.38 -27.85
CA TRP A 193 17.29 -11.70 -28.39
C TRP A 193 16.76 -11.84 -29.83
N ASP A 194 17.61 -12.33 -30.73
CA ASP A 194 17.24 -12.51 -32.13
C ASP A 194 16.42 -13.79 -32.39
N ALA A 195 16.58 -14.81 -31.54
CA ALA A 195 16.03 -16.14 -31.80
C ALA A 195 14.61 -16.33 -31.23
N LEU A 196 14.24 -15.58 -30.21
CA LEU A 196 12.93 -15.61 -29.53
C LEU A 196 12.39 -14.19 -29.34
N ASP A 197 11.13 -13.97 -29.67
CA ASP A 197 10.44 -12.74 -29.36
C ASP A 197 9.78 -12.89 -27.97
N VAL A 198 10.25 -12.12 -27.00
CA VAL A 198 9.86 -12.25 -25.58
C VAL A 198 9.42 -10.92 -25.04
N ILE A 199 8.33 -10.93 -24.29
CA ILE A 199 7.88 -9.79 -23.52
C ILE A 199 7.35 -10.23 -22.17
N CYS A 200 7.68 -9.45 -21.14
CA CYS A 200 7.25 -9.66 -19.77
C CYS A 200 6.44 -8.47 -19.29
N TYR A 201 5.46 -8.73 -18.46
CA TYR A 201 4.65 -7.73 -17.78
C TYR A 201 4.45 -8.15 -16.32
N SER A 202 4.61 -7.22 -15.41
CA SER A 202 4.25 -7.40 -14.00
C SER A 202 3.69 -6.10 -13.44
N LYS A 203 2.55 -6.21 -12.76
CA LYS A 203 1.87 -5.11 -12.09
C LYS A 203 1.48 -5.58 -10.69
N PRO A 204 2.14 -5.09 -9.66
CA PRO A 204 1.77 -5.41 -8.29
C PRO A 204 0.42 -4.78 -7.92
N ALA A 205 -0.35 -5.47 -7.07
CA ALA A 205 -1.61 -5.01 -6.51
C ALA A 205 -1.40 -3.89 -5.48
N HIS A 206 -0.30 -3.96 -4.74
CA HIS A 206 0.08 -2.99 -3.72
C HIS A 206 1.37 -2.26 -4.08
N GLU A 207 1.96 -1.55 -3.13
CA GLU A 207 3.23 -0.82 -3.34
C GLU A 207 4.37 -1.77 -3.70
N VAL A 208 4.41 -2.97 -3.10
CA VAL A 208 5.36 -4.05 -3.39
C VAL A 208 4.59 -5.35 -3.60
N GLY A 209 5.12 -6.25 -4.43
CA GLY A 209 4.46 -7.50 -4.82
C GLY A 209 5.26 -8.76 -4.50
N GLY A 210 4.57 -9.92 -4.51
CA GLY A 210 5.15 -11.25 -4.40
C GLY A 210 5.57 -11.86 -5.74
N ASP A 211 4.99 -11.36 -6.83
CA ASP A 211 5.21 -11.88 -8.18
C ASP A 211 6.62 -11.61 -8.71
N LEU A 212 7.12 -12.55 -9.45
CA LEU A 212 8.38 -12.42 -10.17
C LEU A 212 8.30 -13.03 -11.59
N TYR A 213 9.03 -12.44 -12.48
CA TYR A 213 9.42 -13.07 -13.75
C TYR A 213 10.92 -12.97 -13.93
N ILE A 214 11.51 -13.98 -14.53
CA ILE A 214 12.95 -14.02 -14.80
C ILE A 214 13.16 -14.66 -16.17
N TYR A 215 14.17 -14.18 -16.85
CA TYR A 215 14.71 -14.84 -18.02
C TYR A 215 16.24 -14.77 -18.01
N HIS A 216 16.85 -15.78 -18.61
CA HIS A 216 18.30 -15.86 -18.75
C HIS A 216 18.67 -16.55 -20.06
N ARG A 217 19.85 -16.24 -20.61
CA ARG A 217 20.39 -16.87 -21.80
C ARG A 217 21.85 -17.20 -21.59
N PHE A 218 22.26 -18.43 -21.89
CA PHE A 218 23.66 -18.81 -21.85
C PHE A 218 24.01 -19.84 -22.92
N PRO A 219 25.28 -19.84 -23.44
CA PRO A 219 25.76 -20.85 -24.34
C PRO A 219 26.08 -22.13 -23.62
N LEU A 220 25.65 -23.27 -24.15
CA LEU A 220 26.09 -24.62 -23.80
C LEU A 220 27.06 -25.12 -24.83
N VAL A 221 28.30 -25.32 -24.45
CA VAL A 221 29.33 -25.88 -25.31
C VAL A 221 29.28 -27.40 -25.20
N GLN A 222 28.98 -28.09 -26.29
CA GLN A 222 29.07 -29.55 -26.46
C GLN A 222 30.17 -29.89 -27.47
N GLU A 223 30.66 -31.13 -27.45
CA GLU A 223 31.84 -31.54 -28.24
C GLU A 223 31.81 -31.14 -29.73
N ASP A 224 30.61 -31.09 -30.32
CA ASP A 224 30.43 -30.78 -31.75
C ASP A 224 29.59 -29.54 -32.07
N CYS A 225 29.00 -28.87 -31.08
CA CYS A 225 28.17 -27.69 -31.34
C CYS A 225 27.95 -26.80 -30.10
N THR A 226 27.71 -25.53 -30.37
CA THR A 226 27.23 -24.60 -29.33
C THR A 226 25.72 -24.50 -29.44
N ILE A 227 25.04 -24.81 -28.35
CA ILE A 227 23.59 -24.65 -28.17
C ILE A 227 23.36 -23.41 -27.32
N THR A 228 22.42 -22.59 -27.71
CA THR A 228 21.97 -21.47 -26.83
C THR A 228 20.74 -21.93 -26.06
N ARG A 229 20.85 -21.93 -24.73
CA ARG A 229 19.72 -22.20 -23.83
C ARG A 229 19.10 -20.91 -23.38
N TYR A 230 17.78 -20.83 -23.53
CA TYR A 230 16.94 -19.75 -23.00
C TYR A 230 16.14 -20.28 -21.83
N ILE A 231 16.16 -19.58 -20.71
CA ILE A 231 15.44 -19.95 -19.49
C ILE A 231 14.41 -18.85 -19.20
N PHE A 232 13.23 -19.29 -18.78
CA PHE A 232 12.15 -18.43 -18.31
C PHE A 232 11.61 -18.97 -17.01
N ALA A 233 11.20 -18.07 -16.12
CA ALA A 233 10.45 -18.45 -14.95
C ALA A 233 9.41 -17.37 -14.61
N VAL A 234 8.28 -17.82 -14.10
CA VAL A 234 7.29 -17.02 -13.41
C VAL A 234 7.11 -17.62 -12.04
N GLY A 235 7.10 -16.80 -11.02
CA GLY A 235 6.86 -17.22 -9.65
C GLY A 235 5.93 -16.25 -8.96
N ASP A 236 5.24 -16.76 -7.97
CA ASP A 236 4.36 -16.03 -7.08
C ASP A 236 4.60 -16.47 -5.65
N VAL A 237 4.86 -15.51 -4.78
CA VAL A 237 5.08 -15.74 -3.34
C VAL A 237 3.76 -15.55 -2.61
N SER A 238 3.34 -16.59 -1.90
CA SER A 238 2.11 -16.55 -1.11
C SER A 238 2.10 -15.39 -0.10
N GLY A 239 0.95 -14.71 0.03
CA GLY A 239 0.79 -13.54 0.89
C GLY A 239 1.13 -12.22 0.20
N THR A 240 1.02 -11.13 0.92
CA THR A 240 1.16 -9.77 0.37
C THR A 240 2.14 -8.92 1.18
N GLY A 241 2.54 -7.78 0.62
CA GLY A 241 3.33 -6.77 1.29
C GLY A 241 4.81 -7.12 1.42
N MET A 242 5.48 -6.52 2.41
CA MET A 242 6.94 -6.57 2.56
C MET A 242 7.52 -7.99 2.71
N PRO A 243 6.93 -8.93 3.47
CA PRO A 243 7.47 -10.29 3.58
C PRO A 243 7.50 -11.05 2.24
N ALA A 244 6.42 -10.95 1.45
CA ALA A 244 6.35 -11.55 0.13
C ALA A 244 7.37 -10.91 -0.83
N ALA A 245 7.50 -9.59 -0.81
CA ALA A 245 8.46 -8.84 -1.61
C ALA A 245 9.92 -9.22 -1.32
N LEU A 246 10.26 -9.45 -0.06
CA LEU A 246 11.61 -9.90 0.34
C LEU A 246 11.90 -11.32 -0.14
N LEU A 247 10.96 -12.25 0.03
CA LEU A 247 11.12 -13.62 -0.47
C LEU A 247 11.20 -13.68 -2.00
N MET A 248 10.41 -12.85 -2.70
CA MET A 248 10.51 -12.66 -4.14
C MET A 248 11.93 -12.22 -4.54
N SER A 249 12.47 -11.19 -3.89
CA SER A 249 13.82 -10.69 -4.18
C SER A 249 14.90 -11.74 -3.92
N ALA A 250 14.78 -12.49 -2.83
CA ALA A 250 15.67 -13.63 -2.53
C ALA A 250 15.56 -14.75 -3.58
N SER A 251 14.35 -15.03 -4.06
CA SER A 251 14.11 -16.02 -5.12
C SER A 251 14.75 -15.61 -6.44
N VAL A 252 14.63 -14.33 -6.83
CA VAL A 252 15.30 -13.80 -8.03
C VAL A 252 16.83 -13.87 -7.92
N ALA A 253 17.39 -13.51 -6.77
CA ALA A 253 18.83 -13.59 -6.53
C ALA A 253 19.34 -15.03 -6.60
N SER A 254 18.62 -15.97 -5.97
CA SER A 254 18.94 -17.40 -6.01
C SER A 254 18.86 -17.96 -7.43
N PHE A 255 17.81 -17.60 -8.17
CA PHE A 255 17.68 -17.99 -9.58
C PHE A 255 18.91 -17.58 -10.39
N ARG A 256 19.31 -16.31 -10.31
CA ARG A 256 20.48 -15.80 -11.06
C ARG A 256 21.75 -16.54 -10.72
N SER A 257 21.96 -16.87 -9.45
CA SER A 257 23.13 -17.65 -9.01
C SER A 257 23.14 -19.08 -9.55
N LEU A 258 21.97 -19.67 -9.76
CA LEU A 258 21.83 -21.06 -10.21
C LEU A 258 21.74 -21.20 -11.74
N ALA A 259 21.30 -20.16 -12.44
CA ALA A 259 20.97 -20.22 -13.86
C ALA A 259 22.14 -20.65 -14.76
N GLU A 260 23.39 -20.37 -14.36
CA GLU A 260 24.60 -20.69 -15.13
C GLU A 260 25.18 -22.10 -14.85
N ASN A 261 24.61 -22.82 -13.87
CA ASN A 261 25.19 -24.11 -13.42
C ASN A 261 24.83 -25.32 -14.29
N ASN A 262 24.21 -25.11 -15.45
CA ASN A 262 23.80 -26.19 -16.38
C ASN A 262 23.10 -27.39 -15.70
N LEU A 263 22.19 -27.08 -14.78
CA LEU A 263 21.41 -28.07 -14.06
C LEU A 263 20.26 -28.61 -14.93
N SER A 264 19.82 -29.83 -14.67
CA SER A 264 18.50 -30.25 -15.17
C SER A 264 17.37 -29.45 -14.51
N PRO A 265 16.19 -29.29 -15.15
CA PRO A 265 15.07 -28.57 -14.52
C PRO A 265 14.72 -29.05 -13.12
N ALA A 266 14.74 -30.38 -12.89
CA ALA A 266 14.48 -30.97 -11.59
C ALA A 266 15.54 -30.60 -10.54
N ALA A 267 16.83 -30.68 -10.91
CA ALA A 267 17.94 -30.29 -10.04
C ALA A 267 17.94 -28.78 -9.76
N PHE A 268 17.56 -27.97 -10.74
CA PHE A 268 17.42 -26.54 -10.58
C PHE A 268 16.34 -26.18 -9.53
N LEU A 269 15.14 -26.77 -9.62
CA LEU A 269 14.07 -26.53 -8.65
C LEU A 269 14.46 -27.03 -7.25
N GLU A 270 15.18 -28.14 -7.13
CA GLU A 270 15.65 -28.65 -5.83
C GLU A 270 16.63 -27.66 -5.19
N GLN A 271 17.60 -27.14 -5.95
CA GLN A 271 18.53 -26.13 -5.43
C GLN A 271 17.85 -24.80 -5.13
N MET A 272 16.88 -24.36 -5.96
CA MET A 272 16.04 -23.20 -5.64
C MET A 272 15.31 -23.38 -4.32
N ASN A 273 14.68 -24.53 -4.12
CA ASN A 273 13.99 -24.84 -2.87
C ASN A 273 14.91 -24.81 -1.65
N GLN A 274 16.14 -25.34 -1.79
CA GLN A 274 17.14 -25.29 -0.72
C GLN A 274 17.60 -23.86 -0.43
N ALA A 275 17.80 -23.05 -1.47
CA ALA A 275 18.25 -21.66 -1.35
C ALA A 275 17.26 -20.77 -0.59
N ILE A 276 15.95 -21.01 -0.73
CA ILE A 276 14.91 -20.20 -0.06
C ILE A 276 14.37 -20.88 1.22
N ALA A 277 14.82 -22.10 1.56
CA ALA A 277 14.26 -22.91 2.64
C ALA A 277 14.29 -22.23 4.02
N ASP A 278 15.31 -21.46 4.32
CA ASP A 278 15.42 -20.77 5.61
C ASP A 278 14.40 -19.63 5.73
N TYR A 279 14.18 -18.89 4.65
CA TYR A 279 13.17 -17.82 4.58
C TYR A 279 11.77 -18.39 4.71
N THR A 280 11.44 -19.43 3.95
CA THR A 280 10.12 -20.06 3.96
C THR A 280 9.80 -20.73 5.31
N ARG A 281 10.80 -21.30 5.99
CA ARG A 281 10.63 -21.86 7.34
C ARG A 281 10.34 -20.80 8.40
N THR A 282 10.99 -19.64 8.27
CA THR A 282 10.84 -18.54 9.23
C THR A 282 9.53 -17.79 9.05
N THR A 283 9.13 -17.55 7.81
CA THR A 283 7.95 -16.73 7.48
C THR A 283 6.66 -17.54 7.33
N GLY A 284 6.76 -18.86 7.07
CA GLY A 284 5.62 -19.69 6.69
C GLY A 284 5.15 -19.49 5.25
N LEU A 285 5.80 -18.60 4.50
CA LEU A 285 5.48 -18.31 3.10
C LEU A 285 6.00 -19.43 2.19
N ASN A 286 5.44 -19.56 1.00
CA ASN A 286 5.92 -20.44 -0.04
C ASN A 286 5.94 -19.69 -1.38
N CYS A 287 6.57 -20.28 -2.39
CA CYS A 287 6.67 -19.68 -3.72
C CYS A 287 6.18 -20.70 -4.77
N ALA A 288 5.07 -20.39 -5.41
CA ALA A 288 4.66 -21.06 -6.63
C ALA A 288 5.65 -20.68 -7.75
N PHE A 289 6.07 -21.67 -8.56
CA PHE A 289 7.15 -21.41 -9.52
C PHE A 289 7.01 -22.31 -10.76
N VAL A 290 7.03 -21.67 -11.91
CA VAL A 290 7.06 -22.35 -13.23
C VAL A 290 8.39 -22.05 -13.88
N TYR A 291 9.11 -23.11 -14.29
CA TYR A 291 10.42 -23.01 -14.94
C TYR A 291 10.39 -23.64 -16.30
N VAL A 292 10.93 -22.95 -17.29
CA VAL A 292 10.95 -23.36 -18.69
C VAL A 292 12.34 -23.17 -19.27
N GLU A 293 12.84 -24.18 -19.98
CA GLU A 293 14.04 -24.09 -20.80
C GLU A 293 13.69 -24.29 -22.28
N ILE A 294 14.29 -23.50 -23.18
CA ILE A 294 14.20 -23.68 -24.62
C ILE A 294 15.61 -23.74 -25.20
N ASP A 295 15.98 -24.89 -25.74
CA ASP A 295 17.27 -25.10 -26.43
C ASP A 295 17.13 -24.77 -27.92
N HIS A 296 17.98 -23.86 -28.42
CA HIS A 296 17.93 -23.41 -29.83
C HIS A 296 18.42 -24.46 -30.84
N ARG A 297 19.13 -25.50 -30.41
CA ARG A 297 19.45 -26.69 -31.22
C ARG A 297 19.20 -27.93 -30.39
N ALA A 298 18.62 -28.97 -30.99
CA ALA A 298 18.45 -30.24 -30.30
C ALA A 298 19.81 -30.86 -30.01
N PRO A 299 20.08 -31.32 -28.76
CA PRO A 299 21.34 -31.98 -28.44
C PRO A 299 21.53 -33.27 -29.30
N PRO A 300 22.76 -33.61 -29.67
CA PRO A 300 23.07 -34.93 -30.21
C PRO A 300 22.73 -35.96 -29.13
N GLY A 301 21.75 -36.83 -29.36
CA GLY A 301 21.29 -37.80 -28.38
C GLY A 301 19.81 -37.71 -27.99
N ALA A 302 19.05 -36.71 -28.45
CA ALA A 302 17.59 -36.73 -28.33
C ALA A 302 17.04 -38.03 -28.92
N ASP A 303 16.14 -38.71 -28.17
CA ASP A 303 15.55 -39.99 -28.57
C ASP A 303 15.02 -39.99 -29.98
N ALA A 304 15.10 -41.16 -30.65
CA ALA A 304 14.64 -41.34 -32.04
C ALA A 304 13.18 -40.91 -32.24
N SER A 305 12.34 -41.01 -31.18
CA SER A 305 10.96 -40.49 -31.15
C SER A 305 10.87 -38.97 -31.23
N THR A 306 11.78 -38.28 -30.55
CA THR A 306 11.88 -36.81 -30.57
C THR A 306 12.52 -36.30 -31.87
N ARG A 307 13.42 -37.12 -32.50
CA ARG A 307 14.01 -36.81 -33.81
C ARG A 307 13.08 -37.07 -34.97
N ALA A 308 12.23 -38.12 -34.90
CA ALA A 308 11.33 -38.51 -35.95
C ALA A 308 10.14 -37.55 -36.16
N ALA A 309 9.76 -36.79 -35.12
CA ALA A 309 8.69 -35.81 -35.18
C ALA A 309 9.15 -34.38 -35.53
N GLY A 310 10.47 -34.10 -35.48
CA GLY A 310 10.99 -32.73 -35.60
C GLY A 310 11.25 -32.34 -37.03
N LYS A 311 10.53 -31.32 -37.49
CA LYS A 311 10.87 -30.58 -38.70
C LYS A 311 12.21 -29.83 -38.51
N PRO A 312 12.98 -29.58 -39.57
CA PRO A 312 14.19 -28.76 -39.49
C PRO A 312 13.83 -27.36 -38.94
N GLY A 313 14.43 -27.00 -37.80
CA GLY A 313 14.23 -25.70 -37.15
C GLY A 313 13.40 -25.70 -35.87
N GLY A 314 12.89 -26.85 -35.38
CA GLY A 314 12.22 -26.97 -34.09
C GLY A 314 13.19 -26.88 -32.91
N ARG A 315 12.73 -26.41 -31.78
CA ARG A 315 13.45 -26.28 -30.53
C ARG A 315 12.86 -27.26 -29.51
N VAL A 316 13.69 -27.82 -28.64
CA VAL A 316 13.21 -28.61 -27.48
C VAL A 316 12.93 -27.67 -26.33
N MET A 317 11.69 -27.69 -25.84
CA MET A 317 11.26 -26.98 -24.66
C MET A 317 11.03 -27.98 -23.53
N ARG A 318 11.66 -27.72 -22.37
CA ARG A 318 11.47 -28.49 -21.15
C ARG A 318 10.84 -27.62 -20.10
N LEU A 319 9.83 -28.16 -19.43
CA LEU A 319 9.05 -27.44 -18.43
C LEU A 319 8.97 -28.26 -17.16
N ILE A 320 9.01 -27.56 -16.03
CA ILE A 320 8.74 -28.12 -14.71
C ILE A 320 7.94 -27.09 -13.90
N ASN A 321 7.01 -27.58 -13.10
CA ASN A 321 6.11 -26.74 -12.30
C ASN A 321 6.24 -27.07 -10.81
N ALA A 322 6.32 -26.04 -9.99
CA ALA A 322 6.30 -26.10 -8.54
C ALA A 322 5.09 -25.31 -8.01
N GLY A 323 3.87 -25.74 -8.37
CA GLY A 323 2.61 -25.19 -7.84
C GLY A 323 2.11 -23.91 -8.50
N GLY A 324 2.73 -23.47 -9.60
CA GLY A 324 2.24 -22.30 -10.35
C GLY A 324 1.12 -22.64 -11.33
N VAL A 325 0.57 -21.62 -11.98
CA VAL A 325 -0.42 -21.76 -13.04
C VAL A 325 0.17 -22.53 -14.21
N TYR A 326 -0.58 -23.46 -14.77
CA TYR A 326 -0.11 -24.24 -15.91
C TYR A 326 0.17 -23.33 -17.11
N PRO A 327 1.30 -23.52 -17.81
CA PRO A 327 1.59 -22.79 -19.04
C PRO A 327 0.54 -23.04 -20.13
N LEU A 328 0.21 -21.99 -20.89
CA LEU A 328 -0.59 -22.11 -22.11
C LEU A 328 0.34 -22.11 -23.33
N LEU A 329 0.15 -23.09 -24.20
CA LEU A 329 0.87 -23.18 -25.46
C LEU A 329 -0.10 -23.01 -26.62
N LYS A 330 0.05 -21.93 -27.40
CA LYS A 330 -0.64 -21.70 -28.64
C LYS A 330 0.27 -22.08 -29.78
N ARG A 331 -0.13 -23.11 -30.51
CA ARG A 331 0.59 -23.59 -31.69
C ARG A 331 0.43 -22.65 -32.88
N ASN A 332 1.35 -22.72 -33.84
CA ASN A 332 1.30 -21.92 -35.07
C ASN A 332 0.05 -22.19 -35.93
N ASN A 333 -0.57 -23.37 -35.78
CA ASN A 333 -1.85 -23.73 -36.42
C ASN A 333 -3.10 -23.24 -35.67
N GLY A 334 -2.94 -22.48 -34.59
CA GLY A 334 -4.03 -21.93 -33.75
C GLY A 334 -4.55 -22.86 -32.66
N LEU A 335 -4.06 -24.10 -32.55
CA LEU A 335 -4.41 -24.97 -31.40
C LEU A 335 -3.85 -24.38 -30.10
N VAL A 336 -4.67 -24.33 -29.05
CA VAL A 336 -4.27 -23.89 -27.72
C VAL A 336 -4.44 -25.07 -26.75
N GLU A 337 -3.41 -25.32 -25.97
CA GLU A 337 -3.37 -26.42 -25.01
C GLU A 337 -2.75 -25.97 -23.68
N TRP A 338 -3.30 -26.44 -22.56
CA TRP A 338 -2.67 -26.32 -21.26
C TRP A 338 -1.57 -27.37 -21.12
N VAL A 339 -0.37 -26.95 -20.73
CA VAL A 339 0.72 -27.87 -20.43
C VAL A 339 0.57 -28.28 -18.96
N GLU A 340 -0.18 -29.35 -18.73
CA GLU A 340 -0.46 -29.84 -17.38
C GLU A 340 0.75 -30.49 -16.75
N ILE A 341 1.35 -29.83 -15.79
CA ILE A 341 2.53 -30.29 -15.05
C ILE A 341 2.26 -30.12 -13.56
N ARG A 342 2.11 -31.24 -12.86
CA ARG A 342 1.88 -31.21 -11.41
C ARG A 342 3.16 -30.93 -10.65
N GLY A 343 3.05 -30.10 -9.60
CA GLY A 343 4.16 -29.78 -8.72
C GLY A 343 3.69 -29.17 -7.43
N VAL A 344 4.60 -29.00 -6.48
CA VAL A 344 4.33 -28.44 -5.17
C VAL A 344 5.15 -27.18 -4.99
N PRO A 345 4.59 -26.08 -4.46
CA PRO A 345 5.30 -24.84 -4.27
C PRO A 345 6.64 -25.01 -3.54
N LEU A 346 7.61 -24.19 -3.87
CA LEU A 346 8.89 -24.12 -3.17
C LEU A 346 8.65 -23.64 -1.72
N GLY A 347 9.40 -24.21 -0.79
CA GLY A 347 9.27 -23.92 0.64
C GLY A 347 8.29 -24.82 1.40
N VAL A 348 7.43 -25.56 0.71
CA VAL A 348 6.53 -26.52 1.36
C VAL A 348 7.34 -27.75 1.79
N LYS A 349 7.24 -28.11 3.09
CA LYS A 349 7.86 -29.33 3.63
C LYS A 349 7.12 -30.56 3.10
N LEU A 350 7.72 -31.27 2.18
CA LEU A 350 7.27 -32.59 1.74
C LEU A 350 8.37 -33.62 1.94
N ALA A 351 7.96 -34.90 1.99
CA ALA A 351 8.87 -36.06 2.08
C ALA A 351 9.92 -36.07 0.94
N PRO A 352 11.04 -36.81 1.09
CA PRO A 352 12.27 -36.64 0.30
C PRO A 352 12.18 -36.93 -1.21
N SER A 353 11.06 -37.27 -1.75
CA SER A 353 10.86 -37.41 -3.20
C SER A 353 9.81 -36.41 -3.70
N ARG A 354 10.23 -35.21 -4.07
CA ARG A 354 9.42 -34.35 -4.93
C ARG A 354 9.32 -34.99 -6.30
N ASN A 355 8.20 -35.63 -6.60
CA ASN A 355 7.86 -36.00 -7.96
C ASN A 355 7.38 -34.77 -8.73
N ASN A 356 8.27 -33.82 -8.97
CA ASN A 356 8.00 -32.79 -9.95
C ASN A 356 8.18 -33.43 -11.33
N SER A 357 7.08 -33.61 -12.06
CA SER A 357 7.13 -34.16 -13.40
C SER A 357 7.76 -33.14 -14.34
N GLU A 358 8.77 -33.56 -15.11
CA GLU A 358 9.32 -32.78 -16.20
C GLU A 358 8.59 -33.18 -17.50
N VAL A 359 8.22 -32.17 -18.29
CA VAL A 359 7.59 -32.36 -19.61
C VAL A 359 8.49 -31.77 -20.67
N SER A 360 8.75 -32.54 -21.74
CA SER A 360 9.49 -32.10 -22.90
C SER A 360 8.60 -32.04 -24.13
N LEU A 361 8.57 -30.88 -24.79
CA LEU A 361 7.76 -30.60 -25.98
C LEU A 361 8.59 -29.96 -27.09
N TRP A 362 8.13 -30.11 -28.32
CA TRP A 362 8.63 -29.31 -29.41
C TRP A 362 8.03 -27.92 -29.40
N PHE A 363 8.88 -26.90 -29.56
CA PHE A 363 8.51 -25.50 -29.69
C PHE A 363 8.92 -25.01 -31.09
N GLU A 364 7.94 -24.86 -31.94
CA GLU A 364 8.15 -24.54 -33.36
C GLU A 364 8.14 -23.02 -33.59
N LYS A 365 8.64 -22.62 -34.78
CA LYS A 365 8.55 -21.22 -35.18
C LYS A 365 7.09 -20.79 -35.31
N GLY A 366 6.73 -19.68 -34.62
CA GLY A 366 5.37 -19.17 -34.58
C GLY A 366 4.51 -19.70 -33.46
N ASP A 367 4.97 -20.71 -32.69
CA ASP A 367 4.33 -21.09 -31.43
C ASP A 367 4.48 -19.98 -30.41
N ILE A 368 3.49 -19.84 -29.52
CA ILE A 368 3.49 -18.86 -28.42
C ILE A 368 3.30 -19.59 -27.12
N LEU A 369 4.24 -19.45 -26.19
CA LEU A 369 4.13 -19.88 -24.81
C LEU A 369 3.73 -18.70 -23.94
N ILE A 370 2.76 -18.92 -23.05
CA ILE A 370 2.26 -17.92 -22.10
C ILE A 370 2.39 -18.49 -20.70
N LEU A 371 3.10 -17.76 -19.84
CA LEU A 371 3.22 -18.03 -18.41
C LEU A 371 2.53 -16.90 -17.66
N THR A 372 1.76 -17.24 -16.64
CA THR A 372 1.05 -16.25 -15.81
C THR A 372 1.17 -16.59 -14.32
N SER A 373 1.09 -15.57 -13.47
CA SER A 373 0.72 -15.76 -12.06
C SER A 373 -0.78 -16.04 -11.95
N ASP A 374 -1.21 -16.45 -10.76
CA ASP A 374 -2.63 -16.72 -10.46
C ASP A 374 -3.50 -15.45 -10.44
N GLY A 375 -2.93 -14.28 -10.14
CA GLY A 375 -3.66 -13.01 -10.20
C GLY A 375 -4.31 -12.71 -11.54
N VAL A 376 -3.86 -13.35 -12.65
CA VAL A 376 -4.55 -13.27 -13.94
C VAL A 376 -5.86 -14.03 -13.93
N ILE A 377 -5.86 -15.27 -13.44
CA ILE A 377 -7.06 -16.13 -13.38
C ILE A 377 -7.99 -15.74 -12.23
N GLU A 378 -7.44 -15.17 -11.16
CA GLU A 378 -8.18 -14.71 -9.99
C GLU A 378 -8.67 -13.25 -10.10
N ALA A 379 -8.34 -12.55 -11.21
CA ALA A 379 -8.83 -11.21 -11.47
C ALA A 379 -10.36 -11.16 -11.42
N LYS A 380 -10.93 -10.24 -10.62
CA LYS A 380 -12.37 -10.14 -10.34
C LYS A 380 -13.00 -8.96 -11.06
N ASN A 381 -14.20 -9.17 -11.57
CA ASN A 381 -15.05 -8.08 -12.06
C ASN A 381 -15.88 -7.46 -10.91
N ALA A 382 -16.66 -6.42 -11.24
CA ALA A 382 -17.53 -5.74 -10.28
C ALA A 382 -18.61 -6.64 -9.65
N ALA A 383 -18.95 -7.78 -10.27
CA ALA A 383 -19.88 -8.77 -9.75
C ALA A 383 -19.18 -9.84 -8.87
N GLY A 384 -17.85 -9.77 -8.72
CA GLY A 384 -17.06 -10.75 -7.97
C GLY A 384 -16.75 -12.05 -8.73
N GLU A 385 -17.05 -12.11 -10.02
CA GLU A 385 -16.71 -13.26 -10.86
C GLU A 385 -15.22 -13.26 -11.21
N LEU A 386 -14.61 -14.45 -11.25
CA LEU A 386 -13.22 -14.62 -11.64
C LEU A 386 -13.06 -14.59 -13.17
N PHE A 387 -11.93 -14.09 -13.64
CA PHE A 387 -11.54 -14.21 -15.07
C PHE A 387 -11.45 -15.69 -15.47
N GLY A 388 -10.73 -16.47 -14.69
CA GLY A 388 -10.70 -17.93 -14.75
C GLY A 388 -9.93 -18.51 -15.94
N PHE A 389 -9.71 -19.81 -15.87
CA PHE A 389 -8.95 -20.56 -16.88
C PHE A 389 -9.60 -20.54 -18.27
N GLU A 390 -10.93 -20.70 -18.35
CA GLU A 390 -11.66 -20.79 -19.62
C GLU A 390 -11.60 -19.47 -20.42
N ARG A 391 -11.72 -18.31 -19.72
CA ARG A 391 -11.62 -17.01 -20.38
C ARG A 391 -10.19 -16.76 -20.85
N LEU A 392 -9.18 -17.11 -20.03
CA LEU A 392 -7.79 -16.97 -20.42
C LEU A 392 -7.50 -17.82 -21.67
N GLU A 393 -7.88 -19.09 -21.71
CA GLU A 393 -7.71 -19.95 -22.88
C GLU A 393 -8.42 -19.40 -24.12
N THR A 394 -9.67 -18.94 -23.96
CA THR A 394 -10.43 -18.34 -25.04
C THR A 394 -9.77 -17.08 -25.58
N SER A 395 -9.27 -16.22 -24.69
CA SER A 395 -8.55 -15.00 -25.07
C SER A 395 -7.25 -15.34 -25.81
N VAL A 396 -6.47 -16.30 -25.33
CA VAL A 396 -5.26 -16.76 -26.01
C VAL A 396 -5.59 -17.32 -27.39
N ARG A 397 -6.66 -18.11 -27.53
CA ARG A 397 -7.10 -18.67 -28.81
C ARG A 397 -7.44 -17.59 -29.84
N ARG A 398 -8.11 -16.53 -29.43
CA ARG A 398 -8.51 -15.38 -30.25
C ARG A 398 -7.37 -14.38 -30.49
N GLY A 399 -6.39 -14.35 -29.59
CA GLY A 399 -5.31 -13.38 -29.60
C GLY A 399 -4.41 -13.50 -30.85
N PRO A 400 -3.70 -12.42 -31.18
CA PRO A 400 -2.82 -12.34 -32.34
C PRO A 400 -1.61 -13.29 -32.24
N GLN A 401 -1.01 -13.62 -33.38
CA GLN A 401 0.17 -14.50 -33.46
C GLN A 401 1.41 -13.82 -34.12
N GLU A 402 1.27 -12.58 -34.53
CA GLU A 402 2.33 -11.87 -35.23
C GLU A 402 3.53 -11.52 -34.34
N SER A 403 3.31 -11.21 -33.04
CA SER A 403 4.38 -10.92 -32.09
C SER A 403 3.98 -11.25 -30.65
N ALA A 404 4.97 -11.42 -29.79
CA ALA A 404 4.75 -11.58 -28.35
C ALA A 404 4.08 -10.33 -27.73
N GLU A 405 4.49 -9.14 -28.18
CA GLU A 405 3.92 -7.87 -27.72
C GLU A 405 2.45 -7.70 -28.12
N ALA A 406 2.08 -8.06 -29.33
CA ALA A 406 0.68 -8.01 -29.78
C ALA A 406 -0.20 -8.92 -28.90
N MET A 407 0.25 -10.14 -28.61
CA MET A 407 -0.45 -11.08 -27.74
C MET A 407 -0.58 -10.54 -26.31
N LEU A 408 0.49 -9.99 -25.72
CA LEU A 408 0.45 -9.41 -24.39
C LEU A 408 -0.55 -8.24 -24.31
N ASN A 409 -0.47 -7.29 -25.26
CA ASN A 409 -1.38 -6.14 -25.28
C ASN A 409 -2.85 -6.58 -25.42
N PHE A 410 -3.10 -7.60 -26.23
CA PHE A 410 -4.44 -8.17 -26.37
C PHE A 410 -4.94 -8.76 -25.05
N LEU A 411 -4.12 -9.57 -24.37
CA LEU A 411 -4.50 -10.17 -23.07
C LEU A 411 -4.73 -9.10 -21.99
N GLN A 412 -3.89 -8.08 -21.95
CA GLN A 412 -4.08 -6.95 -21.01
C GLN A 412 -5.40 -6.22 -21.27
N ALA A 413 -5.77 -6.02 -22.53
CA ALA A 413 -7.04 -5.38 -22.89
C ALA A 413 -8.26 -6.25 -22.51
N GLU A 414 -8.20 -7.57 -22.72
CA GLU A 414 -9.26 -8.52 -22.35
C GLU A 414 -9.45 -8.56 -20.80
N ILE A 415 -8.34 -8.63 -20.05
CA ILE A 415 -8.36 -8.59 -18.58
C ILE A 415 -8.91 -7.26 -18.08
N ALA A 416 -8.42 -6.13 -18.62
CA ALA A 416 -8.87 -4.81 -18.22
C ALA A 416 -10.36 -4.57 -18.53
N ALA A 417 -10.84 -5.04 -19.67
CA ALA A 417 -12.25 -4.98 -20.06
C ALA A 417 -13.15 -5.80 -19.12
N PHE A 418 -12.67 -6.96 -18.65
CA PHE A 418 -13.39 -7.81 -17.72
C PHE A 418 -13.43 -7.22 -16.32
N VAL A 419 -12.27 -6.76 -15.81
CA VAL A 419 -12.13 -6.20 -14.46
C VAL A 419 -12.85 -4.86 -14.32
N GLY A 420 -12.82 -4.01 -15.35
CA GLY A 420 -13.39 -2.66 -15.29
C GLY A 420 -12.57 -1.72 -14.40
N LYS A 421 -13.19 -1.16 -13.31
CA LYS A 421 -12.54 -0.20 -12.40
C LYS A 421 -12.17 -0.72 -11.00
N PRO A 422 -12.39 -2.00 -10.60
CA PRO A 422 -12.01 -2.44 -9.26
C PRO A 422 -10.50 -2.34 -9.05
N GLU A 423 -10.13 -2.17 -7.78
CA GLU A 423 -8.72 -2.25 -7.38
C GLU A 423 -8.19 -3.67 -7.62
N PRO A 424 -6.94 -3.81 -8.06
CA PRO A 424 -6.34 -5.14 -8.23
C PRO A 424 -6.34 -5.86 -6.87
N HIS A 425 -6.79 -7.10 -6.86
CA HIS A 425 -6.83 -7.93 -5.65
C HIS A 425 -5.53 -8.70 -5.45
N ASP A 426 -4.79 -8.94 -6.54
CA ASP A 426 -3.53 -9.66 -6.53
C ASP A 426 -2.58 -9.13 -7.61
N ASP A 427 -1.31 -9.52 -7.51
CA ASP A 427 -0.27 -9.18 -8.46
C ASP A 427 -0.55 -9.86 -9.81
N ILE A 428 -0.33 -9.16 -10.90
CA ILE A 428 -0.55 -9.69 -12.26
C ILE A 428 0.79 -9.77 -12.98
N THR A 429 1.24 -10.98 -13.28
CA THR A 429 2.44 -11.22 -14.05
C THR A 429 2.13 -12.09 -15.27
N ILE A 430 2.61 -11.67 -16.45
CA ILE A 430 2.45 -12.35 -17.72
C ILE A 430 3.78 -12.35 -18.48
N VAL A 431 4.23 -13.52 -18.91
CA VAL A 431 5.37 -13.69 -19.82
C VAL A 431 4.90 -14.35 -21.10
N VAL A 432 5.18 -13.72 -22.21
CA VAL A 432 4.85 -14.23 -23.54
C VAL A 432 6.16 -14.49 -24.30
N VAL A 433 6.33 -15.72 -24.75
CA VAL A 433 7.49 -16.18 -25.54
C VAL A 433 7.00 -16.69 -26.87
N ARG A 434 7.48 -16.11 -27.98
CA ARG A 434 7.16 -16.56 -29.33
C ARG A 434 8.40 -17.14 -30.03
N GLY A 435 8.22 -18.32 -30.65
CA GLY A 435 9.24 -19.06 -31.35
C GLY A 435 9.61 -18.52 -32.73
#